data_629dec60d9d1b3d8e5cc62b2244adb35
#
_entry.id   629dec60d9d1b3d8e5cc62b2244adb35
#
_cell.length_a   1.000
_cell.length_b   1.000
_cell.length_c   1.000
_cell.angle_alpha   90.00
_cell.angle_beta   90.00
_cell.angle_gamma   90.00
#
_symmetry.space_group_name_H-M   'P 1'
#
loop_
_entity.id
_entity.type
_entity.pdbx_description
1 polymer ?
#
loop_
_entity_poly.entity_id
_entity_poly.type
_entity_poly.pdbx_seq_one_letter_code
_entity_poly.pdbx_strand_id
1 'polypeptide(L)'
;MQLADICHRQGIQISYLQIAYLFAARTDRLFSFNEALDLELVKKCLIFVQAQQILVLDPHSKRLITEGVIDNDWPAFFALEPGSNIPENVLFPDEGAYHRYSVLFDFDTTYYATKHRISRDKLEVKLPSRIKPNTSILVFDDLCDGGGTFFAIYKALQDMGVTDVHLRVTHAIQKEPLVKLSELYKTITITNSYKDWDKEELPNNIKVIKVYE
;
A
#
# COMPACT_ATOMS: atom_id res chain seq x y z
N MET A 1 13.86 9.84 16.76
CA MET A 1 13.94 10.08 18.21
C MET A 1 15.21 10.86 18.60
N GLN A 2 16.41 10.33 18.35
CA GLN A 2 17.68 11.01 18.74
C GLN A 2 17.82 12.42 18.14
N LEU A 3 17.53 12.58 16.83
CA LEU A 3 17.57 13.90 16.18
C LEU A 3 16.55 14.87 16.79
N ALA A 4 15.35 14.41 17.08
CA ALA A 4 14.32 15.23 17.75
C ALA A 4 14.78 15.70 19.13
N ASP A 5 15.39 14.82 19.93
CA ASP A 5 15.95 15.16 21.23
C ASP A 5 17.04 16.25 21.09
N ILE A 6 17.92 16.14 20.09
CA ILE A 6 18.94 17.17 19.80
C ILE A 6 18.29 18.50 19.46
N CYS A 7 17.29 18.50 18.57
CA CYS A 7 16.57 19.71 18.18
C CYS A 7 15.93 20.38 19.40
N HIS A 8 15.22 19.60 20.22
CA HIS A 8 14.56 20.12 21.43
C HIS A 8 15.54 20.75 22.42
N ARG A 9 16.67 20.09 22.69
CA ARG A 9 17.71 20.65 23.59
C ARG A 9 18.35 21.92 23.05
N GLN A 10 18.38 22.11 21.75
CA GLN A 10 18.91 23.30 21.10
C GLN A 10 17.86 24.37 20.81
N GLY A 11 16.59 24.14 21.17
CA GLY A 11 15.48 25.05 20.87
C GLY A 11 15.15 25.15 19.37
N ILE A 12 15.55 24.14 18.59
CA ILE A 12 15.26 24.08 17.16
C ILE A 12 13.87 23.48 16.98
N GLN A 13 13.00 24.23 16.30
CA GLN A 13 11.66 23.77 15.96
C GLN A 13 11.69 22.88 14.72
N ILE A 14 11.04 21.73 14.79
CA ILE A 14 10.88 20.81 13.67
C ILE A 14 9.60 21.20 12.92
N SER A 15 9.75 21.76 11.71
CA SER A 15 8.60 22.20 10.90
C SER A 15 7.86 21.01 10.29
N TYR A 16 8.60 20.04 9.72
CA TYR A 16 8.02 18.89 9.02
C TYR A 16 8.70 17.59 9.42
N LEU A 17 7.88 16.55 9.54
CA LEU A 17 8.31 15.16 9.56
C LEU A 17 7.63 14.42 8.41
N GLN A 18 8.41 14.02 7.42
CA GLN A 18 7.94 13.20 6.31
C GLN A 18 8.33 11.74 6.54
N ILE A 19 7.36 10.84 6.40
CA ILE A 19 7.54 9.39 6.61
C ILE A 19 7.11 8.68 5.34
N ALA A 20 8.09 8.16 4.61
CA ALA A 20 7.82 7.42 3.36
C ALA A 20 7.16 6.06 3.61
N TYR A 21 7.50 5.39 4.71
CA TYR A 21 6.86 4.14 5.14
C TYR A 21 6.64 4.16 6.65
N LEU A 22 5.39 4.10 7.07
CA LEU A 22 5.03 4.02 8.48
C LEU A 22 5.01 2.55 8.91
N PHE A 23 6.09 2.10 9.57
CA PHE A 23 6.10 0.76 10.15
C PHE A 23 5.01 0.61 11.21
N ALA A 24 4.57 -0.64 11.46
CA ALA A 24 3.49 -0.96 12.38
C ALA A 24 2.10 -0.38 12.02
N ALA A 25 1.92 0.29 10.88
CA ALA A 25 0.61 0.80 10.46
C ALA A 25 -0.46 -0.30 10.32
N ARG A 26 -0.05 -1.56 10.11
CA ARG A 26 -0.93 -2.74 10.02
C ARG A 26 -1.37 -3.30 11.37
N THR A 27 -0.71 -2.92 12.46
CA THR A 27 -1.04 -3.34 13.82
C THR A 27 -1.87 -2.27 14.53
N ASP A 28 -2.97 -1.87 13.88
CA ASP A 28 -3.89 -0.82 14.34
C ASP A 28 -5.01 -1.35 15.25
N ARG A 29 -5.09 -2.66 15.43
CA ARG A 29 -6.06 -3.36 16.28
C ARG A 29 -5.45 -4.61 16.90
N LEU A 30 -5.96 -4.99 18.05
CA LEU A 30 -5.56 -6.24 18.72
C LEU A 30 -6.33 -7.42 18.13
N PHE A 31 -5.64 -8.48 17.80
CA PHE A 31 -6.23 -9.77 17.43
C PHE A 31 -6.27 -10.73 18.61
N SER A 32 -5.38 -10.54 19.59
CA SER A 32 -5.38 -11.26 20.86
C SER A 32 -4.95 -10.35 22.01
N PHE A 33 -5.31 -10.73 23.24
CA PHE A 33 -4.96 -9.94 24.44
C PHE A 33 -3.45 -9.90 24.72
N ASN A 34 -2.69 -10.86 24.19
CA ASN A 34 -1.25 -11.00 24.41
C ASN A 34 -0.40 -10.36 23.30
N GLU A 35 -1.01 -9.62 22.39
CA GLU A 35 -0.30 -8.93 21.31
C GLU A 35 -0.06 -7.46 21.65
N ALA A 36 1.07 -6.93 21.19
CA ALA A 36 1.33 -5.51 21.29
C ALA A 36 0.53 -4.75 20.22
N LEU A 37 0.01 -3.60 20.59
CA LEU A 37 -0.55 -2.64 19.62
C LEU A 37 0.55 -1.67 19.21
N ASP A 38 1.39 -2.13 18.25
CA ASP A 38 2.60 -1.41 17.87
C ASP A 38 2.32 0.00 17.33
N LEU A 39 1.16 0.20 16.69
CA LEU A 39 0.75 1.52 16.23
C LEU A 39 0.66 2.54 17.39
N GLU A 40 0.25 2.13 18.59
CA GLU A 40 0.22 3.01 19.76
C GLU A 40 1.63 3.39 20.24
N LEU A 41 2.61 2.49 20.08
CA LEU A 41 4.00 2.81 20.38
C LEU A 41 4.56 3.81 19.38
N VAL A 42 4.29 3.60 18.09
CA VAL A 42 4.66 4.52 17.01
C VAL A 42 4.01 5.89 17.24
N LYS A 43 2.72 5.94 17.59
CA LYS A 43 2.01 7.17 17.94
C LYS A 43 2.75 7.98 19.01
N LYS A 44 3.17 7.33 20.10
CA LYS A 44 3.94 8.00 21.16
C LYS A 44 5.26 8.57 20.65
N CYS A 45 5.94 7.83 19.75
CA CYS A 45 7.16 8.32 19.11
C CYS A 45 6.90 9.56 18.24
N LEU A 46 5.83 9.56 17.45
CA LEU A 46 5.45 10.69 16.61
C LEU A 46 5.13 11.94 17.44
N ILE A 47 4.34 11.77 18.50
CA ILE A 47 4.02 12.87 19.44
C ILE A 47 5.29 13.43 20.08
N PHE A 48 6.24 12.57 20.47
CA PHE A 48 7.52 13.02 21.05
C PHE A 48 8.33 13.89 20.09
N VAL A 49 8.24 13.67 18.78
CA VAL A 49 8.98 14.47 17.78
C VAL A 49 8.58 15.94 17.81
N GLN A 50 7.34 16.26 18.19
CA GLN A 50 6.80 17.63 18.25
C GLN A 50 6.99 18.41 16.92
N ALA A 51 6.90 17.72 15.78
CA ALA A 51 6.89 18.39 14.49
C ALA A 51 5.60 19.22 14.34
N GLN A 52 5.69 20.35 13.65
CA GLN A 52 4.51 21.18 13.36
C GLN A 52 3.55 20.46 12.41
N GLN A 53 4.08 19.68 11.47
CA GLN A 53 3.31 18.84 10.57
C GLN A 53 3.96 17.47 10.40
N ILE A 54 3.15 16.43 10.40
CA ILE A 54 3.57 15.05 10.15
C ILE A 54 2.85 14.55 8.91
N LEU A 55 3.61 14.28 7.86
CA LEU A 55 3.13 13.76 6.58
C LEU A 55 3.55 12.30 6.44
N VAL A 56 2.63 11.42 6.14
CA VAL A 56 2.91 10.00 5.93
C VAL A 56 2.44 9.58 4.55
N LEU A 57 3.31 8.89 3.82
CA LEU A 57 2.92 8.32 2.54
C LEU A 57 2.08 7.06 2.78
N ASP A 58 0.84 7.09 2.32
CA ASP A 58 -0.10 5.97 2.25
C ASP A 58 -0.11 5.07 3.50
N PRO A 59 -0.45 5.59 4.67
CA PRO A 59 -0.55 4.78 5.88
C PRO A 59 -1.68 3.76 5.73
N HIS A 60 -1.40 2.52 6.07
CA HIS A 60 -2.40 1.45 6.02
C HIS A 60 -3.68 1.77 6.79
N SER A 61 -3.56 2.46 7.91
CA SER A 61 -4.67 2.86 8.77
C SER A 61 -4.78 4.37 8.85
N LYS A 62 -6.00 4.89 8.67
CA LYS A 62 -6.31 6.32 8.87
C LYS A 62 -6.47 6.72 10.34
N ARG A 63 -6.27 5.77 11.26
CA ARG A 63 -6.49 6.01 12.69
C ARG A 63 -5.69 7.19 13.23
N LEU A 64 -4.39 7.28 12.89
CA LEU A 64 -3.54 8.38 13.38
C LEU A 64 -3.93 9.74 12.79
N ILE A 65 -4.51 9.77 11.59
CA ILE A 65 -5.06 10.99 10.99
C ILE A 65 -6.32 11.41 11.75
N THR A 66 -7.23 10.47 11.98
CA THR A 66 -8.48 10.72 12.72
C THR A 66 -8.21 11.17 14.16
N GLU A 67 -7.13 10.68 14.77
CA GLU A 67 -6.68 11.07 16.10
C GLU A 67 -5.83 12.38 16.11
N GLY A 68 -5.61 13.01 14.95
CA GLY A 68 -4.88 14.27 14.82
C GLY A 68 -3.37 14.16 15.09
N VAL A 69 -2.80 12.97 14.94
CA VAL A 69 -1.34 12.74 15.12
C VAL A 69 -0.59 12.93 13.80
N ILE A 70 -1.24 12.60 12.69
CA ILE A 70 -0.75 12.80 11.32
C ILE A 70 -1.65 13.84 10.67
N ASP A 71 -1.08 14.87 10.09
CA ASP A 71 -1.83 15.97 9.47
C ASP A 71 -2.39 15.58 8.11
N ASN A 72 -1.68 14.74 7.37
CA ASN A 72 -2.11 14.31 6.06
C ASN A 72 -1.53 12.94 5.71
N ASP A 73 -2.34 12.13 5.04
CA ASP A 73 -1.85 11.01 4.26
C ASP A 73 -1.57 11.51 2.83
N TRP A 74 -0.58 10.94 2.22
CA TRP A 74 -0.14 11.24 0.87
C TRP A 74 -0.46 10.06 -0.07
N PRO A 75 -1.75 9.66 -0.20
CA PRO A 75 -2.05 8.33 -0.70
C PRO A 75 -2.03 8.25 -2.21
N ALA A 76 -2.49 9.27 -2.82
CA ALA A 76 -3.06 9.15 -4.13
C ALA A 76 -2.21 9.75 -5.23
N PHE A 77 -1.17 10.47 -4.87
CA PHE A 77 -0.32 11.11 -5.88
C PHE A 77 0.23 10.09 -6.89
N PHE A 78 0.46 8.87 -6.44
CA PHE A 78 0.98 7.78 -7.28
C PHE A 78 -0.07 7.00 -8.03
N ALA A 79 -1.31 7.06 -7.61
CA ALA A 79 -2.40 6.44 -8.36
C ALA A 79 -2.61 7.16 -9.71
N LEU A 80 -2.31 8.45 -9.73
CA LEU A 80 -2.66 9.36 -10.82
C LEU A 80 -1.43 9.93 -11.55
N GLU A 81 -0.32 9.20 -11.62
CA GLU A 81 0.84 9.67 -12.38
C GLU A 81 0.41 10.09 -13.81
N PRO A 82 0.60 11.38 -14.19
CA PRO A 82 0.18 11.85 -15.50
C PRO A 82 0.84 11.06 -16.62
N GLY A 83 0.06 10.55 -17.56
CA GLY A 83 0.55 9.77 -18.70
C GLY A 83 0.72 8.27 -18.44
N SER A 84 0.38 7.76 -17.26
CA SER A 84 0.28 6.32 -17.06
C SER A 84 -1.00 5.79 -17.70
N ASN A 85 -0.85 4.79 -18.55
CA ASN A 85 -1.98 4.08 -19.16
C ASN A 85 -2.61 3.17 -18.08
N ILE A 86 -3.42 3.77 -17.21
CA ILE A 86 -4.08 3.05 -16.09
C ILE A 86 -5.34 2.41 -16.65
N PRO A 87 -5.58 1.10 -16.44
CA PRO A 87 -6.84 0.47 -16.80
C PRO A 87 -8.04 1.19 -16.16
N GLU A 88 -9.13 1.30 -16.90
CA GLU A 88 -10.38 1.90 -16.40
C GLU A 88 -10.98 1.11 -15.23
N ASN A 89 -10.71 -0.20 -15.17
CA ASN A 89 -11.23 -1.06 -14.14
C ASN A 89 -10.20 -1.25 -13.02
N VAL A 90 -10.60 -0.99 -11.80
CA VAL A 90 -9.75 -1.12 -10.61
C VAL A 90 -10.31 -2.17 -9.66
N LEU A 91 -9.46 -3.11 -9.28
CA LEU A 91 -9.77 -4.16 -8.30
C LEU A 91 -8.96 -3.93 -7.03
N PHE A 92 -9.66 -3.72 -5.93
CA PHE A 92 -9.07 -3.66 -4.61
C PHE A 92 -9.02 -5.06 -3.98
N PRO A 93 -7.93 -5.41 -3.30
CA PRO A 93 -7.79 -6.73 -2.70
C PRO A 93 -8.82 -7.09 -1.63
N ASP A 94 -9.42 -6.10 -0.99
CA ASP A 94 -10.48 -6.27 0.00
C ASP A 94 -11.34 -5.00 0.13
N GLU A 95 -12.40 -5.10 0.93
CA GLU A 95 -13.31 -4.00 1.21
C GLU A 95 -12.64 -2.83 1.93
N GLY A 96 -11.66 -3.08 2.80
CA GLY A 96 -10.88 -2.04 3.47
C GLY A 96 -10.08 -1.19 2.50
N ALA A 97 -9.39 -1.81 1.55
CA ALA A 97 -8.69 -1.11 0.48
C ALA A 97 -9.68 -0.35 -0.43
N TYR A 98 -10.83 -0.94 -0.76
CA TYR A 98 -11.87 -0.27 -1.52
C TYR A 98 -12.33 1.02 -0.81
N HIS A 99 -12.64 0.99 0.47
CA HIS A 99 -13.06 2.18 1.22
C HIS A 99 -11.95 3.23 1.36
N ARG A 100 -10.68 2.82 1.36
CA ARG A 100 -9.56 3.77 1.39
C ARG A 100 -9.37 4.51 0.07
N TYR A 101 -9.53 3.80 -1.06
CA TYR A 101 -9.00 4.28 -2.33
C TYR A 101 -10.06 4.52 -3.41
N SER A 102 -11.26 3.98 -3.33
CA SER A 102 -12.26 4.14 -4.40
C SER A 102 -12.60 5.59 -4.72
N VAL A 103 -12.52 6.47 -3.72
CA VAL A 103 -12.75 7.92 -3.89
C VAL A 103 -11.64 8.64 -4.66
N LEU A 104 -10.49 8.00 -4.83
CA LEU A 104 -9.33 8.56 -5.51
C LEU A 104 -9.35 8.28 -7.01
N PHE A 105 -10.18 7.36 -7.42
CA PHE A 105 -10.30 6.93 -8.80
C PHE A 105 -11.66 7.38 -9.33
N ASP A 106 -11.63 8.23 -10.34
CA ASP A 106 -12.81 8.62 -11.11
C ASP A 106 -13.04 7.59 -12.23
N PHE A 107 -13.21 6.32 -11.80
CA PHE A 107 -13.41 5.21 -12.72
C PHE A 107 -14.86 4.73 -12.66
N ASP A 108 -15.44 4.49 -13.83
CA ASP A 108 -16.81 3.96 -13.97
C ASP A 108 -16.97 2.57 -13.35
N THR A 109 -15.85 1.83 -13.16
CA THR A 109 -15.90 0.47 -12.68
C THR A 109 -14.81 0.17 -11.65
N THR A 110 -15.20 0.11 -10.39
CA THR A 110 -14.36 -0.34 -9.28
C THR A 110 -14.92 -1.62 -8.66
N TYR A 111 -14.03 -2.52 -8.24
CA TYR A 111 -14.36 -3.80 -7.64
C TYR A 111 -13.56 -3.99 -6.36
N TYR A 112 -14.02 -4.86 -5.49
CA TYR A 112 -13.18 -5.43 -4.44
C TYR A 112 -13.36 -6.93 -4.34
N ALA A 113 -12.29 -7.60 -3.92
CA ALA A 113 -12.28 -9.03 -3.69
C ALA A 113 -12.73 -9.36 -2.27
N THR A 114 -13.38 -10.49 -2.11
CA THR A 114 -13.70 -11.05 -0.78
C THR A 114 -12.71 -12.15 -0.46
N LYS A 115 -12.04 -12.05 0.69
CA LYS A 115 -11.03 -13.02 1.12
C LYS A 115 -11.60 -13.97 2.14
N HIS A 116 -11.45 -15.28 1.91
CA HIS A 116 -11.73 -16.33 2.89
C HIS A 116 -10.44 -17.08 3.20
N ARG A 117 -9.93 -16.93 4.42
CA ARG A 117 -8.76 -17.68 4.87
C ARG A 117 -9.22 -19.05 5.34
N ILE A 118 -8.93 -20.10 4.54
CA ILE A 118 -9.29 -21.49 4.84
C ILE A 118 -8.29 -22.09 5.85
N SER A 119 -7.01 -21.76 5.73
CA SER A 119 -5.93 -22.17 6.63
C SER A 119 -4.82 -21.12 6.65
N ARG A 120 -3.75 -21.37 7.44
CA ARG A 120 -2.59 -20.45 7.51
C ARG A 120 -1.96 -20.21 6.13
N ASP A 121 -1.95 -21.23 5.27
CA ASP A 121 -1.28 -21.23 3.97
C ASP A 121 -2.25 -21.19 2.78
N LYS A 122 -3.57 -21.20 3.03
CA LYS A 122 -4.59 -21.23 1.96
C LYS A 122 -5.55 -20.06 2.07
N LEU A 123 -5.39 -19.15 1.13
CA LEU A 123 -6.28 -18.01 0.91
C LEU A 123 -7.16 -18.28 -0.31
N GLU A 124 -8.45 -18.23 -0.14
CA GLU A 124 -9.42 -18.22 -1.23
C GLU A 124 -9.90 -16.79 -1.47
N VAL A 125 -9.92 -16.40 -2.73
CA VAL A 125 -10.37 -15.09 -3.17
C VAL A 125 -11.59 -15.27 -4.05
N LYS A 126 -12.66 -14.55 -3.73
CA LYS A 126 -13.86 -14.47 -4.58
C LYS A 126 -13.92 -13.08 -5.21
N LEU A 127 -14.07 -13.05 -6.52
CA LEU A 127 -14.21 -11.85 -7.31
C LEU A 127 -15.68 -11.62 -7.70
N PRO A 128 -16.10 -10.35 -7.88
CA PRO A 128 -17.43 -10.04 -8.38
C PRO A 128 -17.68 -10.63 -9.77
N SER A 129 -18.80 -11.31 -9.96
CA SER A 129 -19.18 -11.94 -11.24
C SER A 129 -19.42 -10.94 -12.38
N ARG A 130 -19.51 -9.63 -12.06
CA ARG A 130 -19.65 -8.56 -13.07
C ARG A 130 -18.35 -8.24 -13.81
N ILE A 131 -17.19 -8.75 -13.35
CA ILE A 131 -15.93 -8.64 -14.09
C ILE A 131 -16.05 -9.50 -15.36
N LYS A 132 -15.84 -8.87 -16.51
CA LYS A 132 -15.95 -9.56 -17.81
C LYS A 132 -14.61 -10.13 -18.26
N PRO A 133 -14.58 -11.25 -19.01
CA PRO A 133 -13.38 -11.72 -19.68
C PRO A 133 -12.77 -10.64 -20.58
N ASN A 134 -11.47 -10.71 -20.80
CA ASN A 134 -10.71 -9.76 -21.63
C ASN A 134 -10.75 -8.29 -21.15
N THR A 135 -11.16 -8.03 -19.92
CA THR A 135 -11.09 -6.70 -19.32
C THR A 135 -9.64 -6.41 -18.90
N SER A 136 -9.15 -5.18 -19.15
CA SER A 136 -7.90 -4.72 -18.54
C SER A 136 -8.17 -4.27 -17.11
N ILE A 137 -7.43 -4.79 -16.12
CA ILE A 137 -7.65 -4.54 -14.69
C ILE A 137 -6.38 -4.08 -14.00
N LEU A 138 -6.49 -3.01 -13.23
CA LEU A 138 -5.49 -2.60 -12.25
C LEU A 138 -5.86 -3.18 -10.88
N VAL A 139 -4.99 -4.01 -10.31
CA VAL A 139 -5.05 -4.38 -8.89
C VAL A 139 -4.29 -3.32 -8.08
N PHE A 140 -4.95 -2.71 -7.10
CA PHE A 140 -4.39 -1.60 -6.34
C PHE A 140 -4.48 -1.81 -4.83
N ASP A 141 -3.34 -1.60 -4.11
CA ASP A 141 -3.27 -1.68 -2.64
C ASP A 141 -2.16 -0.79 -2.08
N ASP A 142 -2.09 -0.65 -0.76
CA ASP A 142 -1.02 0.06 -0.07
C ASP A 142 0.27 -0.75 0.00
N LEU A 143 0.21 -2.07 0.18
CA LEU A 143 1.38 -2.86 0.54
C LEU A 143 1.44 -4.24 -0.11
N CYS A 144 2.64 -4.59 -0.61
CA CYS A 144 3.02 -5.94 -1.01
C CYS A 144 4.18 -6.43 -0.14
N ASP A 145 3.91 -7.40 0.73
CA ASP A 145 4.91 -8.10 1.53
C ASP A 145 5.22 -9.46 0.91
N GLY A 146 4.64 -10.56 1.38
CA GLY A 146 4.83 -11.91 0.82
C GLY A 146 4.07 -12.19 -0.49
N GLY A 147 3.28 -11.25 -1.01
CA GLY A 147 2.58 -11.35 -2.28
C GLY A 147 1.37 -12.30 -2.33
N GLY A 148 1.09 -13.06 -1.26
CA GLY A 148 0.08 -14.13 -1.28
C GLY A 148 -1.31 -13.69 -1.74
N THR A 149 -1.74 -12.49 -1.36
CA THR A 149 -3.01 -11.90 -1.80
C THR A 149 -3.03 -11.70 -3.32
N PHE A 150 -1.94 -11.15 -3.88
CA PHE A 150 -1.85 -10.84 -5.31
C PHE A 150 -1.73 -12.10 -6.17
N PHE A 151 -1.04 -13.14 -5.69
CA PHE A 151 -1.05 -14.45 -6.36
C PHE A 151 -2.45 -15.05 -6.44
N ALA A 152 -3.21 -14.99 -5.34
CA ALA A 152 -4.56 -15.52 -5.29
C ALA A 152 -5.54 -14.72 -6.17
N ILE A 153 -5.42 -13.38 -6.18
CA ILE A 153 -6.21 -12.49 -7.05
C ILE A 153 -5.92 -12.76 -8.52
N TYR A 154 -4.64 -12.85 -8.90
CA TYR A 154 -4.27 -13.11 -10.28
C TYR A 154 -4.85 -14.43 -10.77
N LYS A 155 -4.72 -15.49 -9.97
CA LYS A 155 -5.32 -16.79 -10.30
C LYS A 155 -6.83 -16.69 -10.49
N ALA A 156 -7.53 -16.03 -9.59
CA ALA A 156 -8.98 -15.86 -9.69
C ALA A 156 -9.40 -15.04 -10.92
N LEU A 157 -8.61 -14.03 -11.32
CA LEU A 157 -8.82 -13.27 -12.55
C LEU A 157 -8.59 -14.14 -13.79
N GLN A 158 -7.55 -14.95 -13.82
CA GLN A 158 -7.29 -15.89 -14.91
C GLN A 158 -8.43 -16.92 -15.07
N ASP A 159 -8.95 -17.45 -13.96
CA ASP A 159 -10.08 -18.39 -13.98
C ASP A 159 -11.36 -17.75 -14.57
N MET A 160 -11.45 -16.41 -14.56
CA MET A 160 -12.51 -15.62 -15.19
C MET A 160 -12.19 -15.18 -16.63
N GLY A 161 -11.02 -15.57 -17.18
CA GLY A 161 -10.59 -15.18 -18.54
C GLY A 161 -10.03 -13.76 -18.65
N VAL A 162 -9.59 -13.17 -17.51
CA VAL A 162 -8.93 -11.86 -17.49
C VAL A 162 -7.43 -12.08 -17.53
N THR A 163 -6.76 -11.62 -18.58
CA THR A 163 -5.32 -11.82 -18.81
C THR A 163 -4.52 -10.51 -18.83
N ASP A 164 -5.17 -9.37 -19.01
CA ASP A 164 -4.53 -8.06 -19.00
C ASP A 164 -4.61 -7.45 -17.59
N VAL A 165 -3.67 -7.86 -16.73
CA VAL A 165 -3.68 -7.51 -15.29
C VAL A 165 -2.43 -6.73 -14.93
N HIS A 166 -2.65 -5.60 -14.28
CA HIS A 166 -1.63 -4.70 -13.78
C HIS A 166 -1.68 -4.64 -12.26
N LEU A 167 -0.53 -4.44 -11.62
CA LEU A 167 -0.44 -4.29 -10.16
C LEU A 167 0.17 -2.93 -9.81
N ARG A 168 -0.44 -2.26 -8.86
CA ARG A 168 0.15 -1.06 -8.26
C ARG A 168 0.05 -1.14 -6.75
N VAL A 169 1.18 -1.00 -6.08
CA VAL A 169 1.26 -0.95 -4.62
C VAL A 169 2.22 0.18 -4.19
N THR A 170 1.84 0.89 -3.15
CA THR A 170 2.69 1.96 -2.64
C THR A 170 3.97 1.40 -2.03
N HIS A 171 3.85 0.44 -1.12
CA HIS A 171 4.96 -0.13 -0.38
C HIS A 171 5.25 -1.56 -0.80
N ALA A 172 6.45 -1.81 -1.31
CA ALA A 172 6.94 -3.15 -1.58
C ALA A 172 8.02 -3.51 -0.55
N ILE A 173 7.87 -4.66 0.12
CA ILE A 173 8.75 -5.03 1.24
C ILE A 173 9.82 -6.04 0.78
N GLN A 174 9.42 -7.10 0.09
CA GLN A 174 10.31 -8.20 -0.28
C GLN A 174 10.51 -8.28 -1.79
N LYS A 175 11.77 -8.55 -2.21
CA LYS A 175 12.14 -8.66 -3.63
C LYS A 175 11.60 -9.93 -4.28
N GLU A 176 11.75 -11.07 -3.60
CA GLU A 176 11.39 -12.37 -4.18
C GLU A 176 9.91 -12.47 -4.60
N PRO A 177 8.92 -12.06 -3.77
CA PRO A 177 7.54 -12.01 -4.20
C PRO A 177 7.30 -11.08 -5.39
N LEU A 178 7.96 -9.92 -5.43
CA LEU A 178 7.84 -8.99 -6.57
C LEU A 178 8.32 -9.60 -7.88
N VAL A 179 9.46 -10.28 -7.86
CA VAL A 179 10.00 -10.96 -9.04
C VAL A 179 9.03 -12.04 -9.52
N LYS A 180 8.51 -12.88 -8.61
CA LYS A 180 7.51 -13.90 -8.96
C LYS A 180 6.21 -13.30 -9.49
N LEU A 181 5.74 -12.20 -8.93
CA LEU A 181 4.54 -11.49 -9.41
C LEU A 181 4.78 -10.88 -10.80
N SER A 182 6.01 -10.45 -11.12
CA SER A 182 6.31 -9.89 -12.44
C SER A 182 6.20 -10.89 -13.58
N GLU A 183 6.28 -12.18 -13.29
CA GLU A 183 6.03 -13.24 -14.27
C GLU A 183 4.53 -13.39 -14.62
N LEU A 184 3.66 -12.85 -13.78
CA LEU A 184 2.21 -12.97 -13.88
C LEU A 184 1.55 -11.68 -14.36
N TYR A 185 1.89 -10.56 -13.73
CA TYR A 185 1.32 -9.27 -14.02
C TYR A 185 2.01 -8.60 -15.20
N LYS A 186 1.23 -7.98 -16.08
CA LYS A 186 1.77 -7.30 -17.28
C LYS A 186 2.69 -6.14 -16.89
N THR A 187 2.31 -5.37 -15.89
CA THR A 187 3.16 -4.35 -15.27
C THR A 187 2.96 -4.32 -13.77
N ILE A 188 4.02 -3.99 -13.04
CA ILE A 188 3.98 -3.72 -11.61
C ILE A 188 4.53 -2.32 -11.37
N THR A 189 3.80 -1.49 -10.65
CA THR A 189 4.29 -0.18 -10.20
C THR A 189 4.40 -0.15 -8.69
N ILE A 190 5.56 0.22 -8.19
CA ILE A 190 5.88 0.35 -6.77
C ILE A 190 6.55 1.70 -6.51
N THR A 191 6.78 2.05 -5.25
CA THR A 191 7.60 3.20 -4.87
C THR A 191 8.90 2.78 -4.18
N ASN A 192 9.84 3.70 -4.06
CA ASN A 192 11.04 3.48 -3.23
C ASN A 192 10.81 3.80 -1.73
N SER A 193 9.56 3.88 -1.27
CA SER A 193 9.20 4.30 0.09
C SER A 193 9.77 3.43 1.21
N TYR A 194 9.89 2.13 0.99
CA TYR A 194 10.43 1.18 1.96
C TYR A 194 11.92 0.94 1.77
N LYS A 195 12.37 0.88 0.52
CA LYS A 195 13.75 0.55 0.13
C LYS A 195 14.08 1.24 -1.19
N ASP A 196 15.35 1.51 -1.44
CA ASP A 196 15.87 2.06 -2.71
C ASP A 196 15.76 1.03 -3.85
N TRP A 197 14.52 0.70 -4.23
CA TRP A 197 14.24 -0.26 -5.29
C TRP A 197 14.80 0.15 -6.64
N ASP A 198 14.99 1.43 -6.88
CA ASP A 198 15.62 1.98 -8.08
C ASP A 198 17.12 1.65 -8.22
N LYS A 199 17.74 1.18 -7.14
CA LYS A 199 19.14 0.69 -7.12
C LYS A 199 19.25 -0.84 -7.24
N GLU A 200 18.12 -1.54 -7.30
CA GLU A 200 18.07 -2.99 -7.40
C GLU A 200 17.87 -3.43 -8.85
N GLU A 201 18.48 -4.56 -9.22
CA GLU A 201 18.09 -5.25 -10.46
C GLU A 201 16.67 -5.82 -10.31
N LEU A 202 15.73 -5.26 -11.04
CA LEU A 202 14.34 -5.68 -11.11
C LEU A 202 13.96 -6.05 -12.54
N PRO A 203 12.98 -6.94 -12.74
CA PRO A 203 12.41 -7.21 -14.06
C PRO A 203 11.91 -5.93 -14.76
N ASN A 204 12.05 -5.87 -16.08
CA ASN A 204 11.75 -4.67 -16.88
C ASN A 204 10.30 -4.18 -16.80
N ASN A 205 9.37 -5.04 -16.40
CA ASN A 205 7.97 -4.69 -16.22
C ASN A 205 7.64 -4.19 -14.80
N ILE A 206 8.65 -4.04 -13.93
CA ILE A 206 8.50 -3.39 -12.63
C ILE A 206 8.99 -1.95 -12.74
N LYS A 207 8.09 -1.00 -12.56
CA LYS A 207 8.37 0.44 -12.51
C LYS A 207 8.48 0.90 -11.05
N VAL A 208 9.55 1.62 -10.74
CA VAL A 208 9.75 2.25 -9.43
C VAL A 208 9.53 3.76 -9.54
N ILE A 209 8.59 4.28 -8.75
CA ILE A 209 8.36 5.72 -8.62
C ILE A 209 9.13 6.22 -7.42
N LYS A 210 9.97 7.24 -7.62
CA LYS A 210 10.72 7.87 -6.53
C LYS A 210 9.83 8.81 -5.73
N VAL A 211 9.78 8.61 -4.44
CA VAL A 211 9.04 9.45 -3.48
C VAL A 211 9.97 10.31 -2.64
N TYR A 212 11.26 9.97 -2.65
CA TYR A 212 12.36 10.77 -2.10
C TYR A 212 13.64 10.51 -2.93
N GLU A 213 14.58 11.45 -2.84
CA GLU A 213 15.90 11.37 -3.47
C GLU A 213 16.90 10.55 -2.65
#